data_09bd317630b5c2aeec29c409da53876d
#
_entry.id   09bd317630b5c2aeec29c409da53876d
#
_cell.length_a   1.000
_cell.length_b   1.000
_cell.length_c   1.000
_cell.angle_alpha   90.00
_cell.angle_beta   90.00
_cell.angle_gamma   90.00
#
_symmetry.space_group_name_H-M   'P 1'
#
loop_
_entity.id
_entity.type
_entity.pdbx_description
1 polymer ?
#
loop_
_entity_poly.entity_id
_entity_poly.type
_entity_poly.pdbx_seq_one_letter_code
_entity_poly.pdbx_strand_id
1 'polypeptide(L)'
;MDEQTLFEAIEQLHAARQVESDCALVLADAEASLGRIRAIFLAGCYESGKIDGKNEAQRKLQETDLLAQSEVVKNPEADLGLATSKHGAARIERQYREDRYRAMLALMGSRNGE
;
A
#
# COMPACT_ATOMS: atom_id res chain seq x y z
N MET A 1 -13.17 20.59 -27.38
CA MET A 1 -11.95 20.03 -26.76
C MET A 1 -10.88 19.93 -27.82
N ASP A 2 -9.70 20.45 -27.56
CA ASP A 2 -8.60 20.41 -28.52
C ASP A 2 -7.63 19.25 -28.24
N GLU A 3 -6.70 19.02 -29.16
CA GLU A 3 -5.70 17.97 -29.05
C GLU A 3 -4.77 18.20 -27.86
N GLN A 4 -4.47 19.47 -27.54
CA GLN A 4 -3.61 19.84 -26.42
C GLN A 4 -4.21 19.41 -25.08
N THR A 5 -5.51 19.63 -24.89
CA THR A 5 -6.22 19.23 -23.66
C THR A 5 -6.22 17.71 -23.51
N LEU A 6 -6.45 16.97 -24.60
CA LEU A 6 -6.39 15.52 -24.59
C LEU A 6 -4.99 15.03 -24.27
N PHE A 7 -3.97 15.61 -24.87
CA PHE A 7 -2.58 15.25 -24.61
C PHE A 7 -2.19 15.45 -23.16
N GLU A 8 -2.59 16.59 -22.57
CA GLU A 8 -2.38 16.87 -21.15
C GLU A 8 -3.06 15.83 -20.26
N ALA A 9 -4.29 15.41 -20.61
CA ALA A 9 -4.99 14.39 -19.85
C ALA A 9 -4.26 13.04 -19.89
N ILE A 10 -3.68 12.67 -21.03
CA ILE A 10 -2.87 11.46 -21.18
C ILE A 10 -1.63 11.53 -20.31
N GLU A 11 -0.92 12.67 -20.31
CA GLU A 11 0.27 12.88 -19.48
C GLU A 11 -0.07 12.79 -18.01
N GLN A 12 -1.16 13.40 -17.58
CA GLN A 12 -1.62 13.36 -16.19
C GLN A 12 -1.98 11.92 -15.76
N LEU A 13 -2.61 11.15 -16.65
CA LEU A 13 -2.92 9.74 -16.37
C LEU A 13 -1.64 8.91 -16.23
N HIS A 14 -0.68 9.09 -17.13
CA HIS A 14 0.60 8.38 -17.06
C HIS A 14 1.35 8.72 -15.76
N ALA A 15 1.37 10.00 -15.38
CA ALA A 15 2.00 10.43 -14.13
C ALA A 15 1.31 9.81 -12.91
N ALA A 16 -0.02 9.76 -12.90
CA ALA A 16 -0.78 9.16 -11.81
C ALA A 16 -0.53 7.65 -11.70
N ARG A 17 -0.42 6.95 -12.83
CA ARG A 17 -0.07 5.52 -12.87
C ARG A 17 1.33 5.26 -12.32
N GLN A 18 2.28 6.14 -12.64
CA GLN A 18 3.64 6.02 -12.13
C GLN A 18 3.69 6.21 -10.61
N VAL A 19 2.98 7.20 -10.09
CA VAL A 19 2.88 7.43 -8.64
C VAL A 19 2.26 6.22 -7.94
N GLU A 20 1.18 5.66 -8.48
CA GLU A 20 0.54 4.47 -7.92
C GLU A 20 1.51 3.28 -7.90
N SER A 21 2.25 3.07 -8.98
CA SER A 21 3.24 1.99 -9.09
C SER A 21 4.36 2.17 -8.06
N ASP A 22 4.89 3.38 -7.91
CA ASP A 22 5.94 3.69 -6.94
C ASP A 22 5.45 3.48 -5.52
N CYS A 23 4.22 3.90 -5.21
CA CYS A 23 3.61 3.67 -3.90
C CYS A 23 3.38 2.18 -3.61
N ALA A 24 3.04 1.39 -4.63
CA ALA A 24 2.88 -0.05 -4.49
C ALA A 24 4.19 -0.73 -4.11
N LEU A 25 5.32 -0.29 -4.69
CA LEU A 25 6.65 -0.81 -4.34
C LEU A 25 7.02 -0.46 -2.90
N VAL A 26 6.79 0.78 -2.48
CA VAL A 26 7.04 1.22 -1.10
C VAL A 26 6.20 0.41 -0.13
N LEU A 27 4.93 0.17 -0.44
CA LEU A 27 4.03 -0.64 0.38
C LEU A 27 4.55 -2.09 0.50
N ALA A 28 4.94 -2.71 -0.61
CA ALA A 28 5.49 -4.07 -0.60
C ALA A 28 6.76 -4.16 0.25
N ASP A 29 7.66 -3.17 0.16
CA ASP A 29 8.87 -3.12 0.96
C ASP A 29 8.55 -2.95 2.45
N ALA A 30 7.57 -2.12 2.80
CA ALA A 30 7.13 -1.92 4.18
C ALA A 30 6.53 -3.20 4.76
N GLU A 31 5.72 -3.92 4.00
CA GLU A 31 5.16 -5.21 4.41
C GLU A 31 6.25 -6.26 4.66
N ALA A 32 7.21 -6.37 3.73
CA ALA A 32 8.31 -7.31 3.85
C ALA A 32 9.22 -6.97 5.06
N SER A 33 9.51 -5.70 5.26
CA SER A 33 10.31 -5.22 6.39
C SER A 33 9.65 -5.53 7.73
N LEU A 34 8.35 -5.23 7.84
CA LEU A 34 7.59 -5.52 9.06
C LEU A 34 7.55 -7.02 9.33
N GLY A 35 7.35 -7.85 8.30
CA GLY A 35 7.36 -9.30 8.43
C GLY A 35 8.68 -9.83 8.98
N ARG A 36 9.81 -9.33 8.46
CA ARG A 36 11.15 -9.70 8.95
C ARG A 36 11.37 -9.28 10.41
N ILE A 37 10.99 -8.05 10.74
CA ILE A 37 11.17 -7.53 12.11
C ILE A 37 10.34 -8.32 13.11
N ARG A 38 9.09 -8.63 12.77
CA ARG A 38 8.23 -9.48 13.61
C ARG A 38 8.82 -10.87 13.81
N ALA A 39 9.33 -11.48 12.73
CA ALA A 39 9.92 -12.82 12.80
C ALA A 39 11.16 -12.85 13.69
N ILE A 40 12.05 -11.86 13.57
CA ILE A 40 13.26 -11.74 14.39
C ILE A 40 12.89 -11.51 15.84
N PHE A 41 11.94 -10.62 16.11
CA PHE A 41 11.47 -10.34 17.46
C PHE A 41 10.90 -11.60 18.12
N LEU A 42 10.02 -12.31 17.43
CA LEU A 42 9.41 -13.54 17.96
C LEU A 42 10.42 -14.65 18.18
N ALA A 43 11.39 -14.81 17.27
CA ALA A 43 12.46 -15.78 17.44
C ALA A 43 13.22 -15.52 18.75
N GLY A 44 13.54 -14.25 19.04
CA GLY A 44 14.15 -13.87 20.29
C GLY A 44 13.29 -14.17 21.53
N CYS A 45 11.97 -13.99 21.40
CA CYS A 45 11.03 -14.33 22.47
C CYS A 45 10.98 -15.83 22.74
N TYR A 46 11.03 -16.67 21.70
CA TYR A 46 11.12 -18.12 21.87
C TYR A 46 12.43 -18.53 22.55
N GLU A 47 13.56 -17.98 22.09
CA GLU A 47 14.87 -18.30 22.64
C GLU A 47 14.99 -17.91 24.13
N SER A 48 14.39 -16.78 24.51
CA SER A 48 14.45 -16.27 25.89
C SER A 48 13.41 -16.89 26.82
N GLY A 49 12.55 -17.78 26.32
CA GLY A 49 11.52 -18.43 27.10
C GLY A 49 10.28 -17.57 27.38
N LYS A 50 10.14 -16.43 26.74
CA LYS A 50 8.95 -15.57 26.89
C LYS A 50 7.71 -16.18 26.25
N ILE A 51 7.91 -17.05 25.27
CA ILE A 51 6.84 -17.83 24.65
C ILE A 51 7.07 -19.30 25.06
N ASP A 52 6.27 -19.76 26.00
CA ASP A 52 6.41 -21.08 26.62
C ASP A 52 5.11 -21.86 26.68
N GLY A 53 4.07 -21.39 25.98
CA GLY A 53 2.77 -22.02 25.95
C GLY A 53 2.83 -23.49 25.52
N LYS A 54 1.99 -24.32 26.15
CA LYS A 54 2.01 -25.79 25.96
C LYS A 54 1.36 -26.25 24.67
N ASN A 55 0.53 -25.39 24.04
CA ASN A 55 -0.13 -25.68 22.80
C ASN A 55 -0.08 -24.46 21.87
N GLU A 56 -0.48 -24.66 20.62
CA GLU A 56 -0.43 -23.63 19.60
C GLU A 56 -1.29 -22.41 19.96
N ALA A 57 -2.48 -22.62 20.52
CA ALA A 57 -3.37 -21.52 20.89
C ALA A 57 -2.75 -20.61 21.96
N GLN A 58 -2.14 -21.21 22.98
CA GLN A 58 -1.44 -20.47 24.04
C GLN A 58 -0.25 -19.71 23.48
N ARG A 59 0.54 -20.32 22.61
CA ARG A 59 1.69 -19.67 21.99
C ARG A 59 1.27 -18.49 21.11
N LYS A 60 0.18 -18.62 20.35
CA LYS A 60 -0.35 -17.52 19.53
C LYS A 60 -0.81 -16.33 20.37
N LEU A 61 -1.46 -16.59 21.51
CA LEU A 61 -1.84 -15.51 22.41
C LEU A 61 -0.63 -14.80 22.96
N GLN A 62 0.41 -15.54 23.36
CA GLN A 62 1.68 -14.94 23.85
C GLN A 62 2.36 -14.12 22.76
N GLU A 63 2.40 -14.62 21.53
CA GLU A 63 2.94 -13.89 20.38
C GLU A 63 2.20 -12.57 20.16
N THR A 64 0.88 -12.60 20.14
CA THR A 64 0.04 -11.41 19.95
C THR A 64 0.29 -10.37 21.02
N ASP A 65 0.32 -10.79 22.29
CA ASP A 65 0.55 -9.89 23.42
C ASP A 65 1.95 -9.25 23.37
N LEU A 66 2.97 -10.05 23.07
CA LEU A 66 4.34 -9.56 22.98
C LEU A 66 4.52 -8.59 21.82
N LEU A 67 3.94 -8.88 20.66
CA LEU A 67 3.98 -7.96 19.51
C LEU A 67 3.28 -6.63 19.82
N ALA A 68 2.13 -6.69 20.50
CA ALA A 68 1.39 -5.49 20.88
C ALA A 68 2.18 -4.56 21.83
N GLN A 69 3.07 -5.12 22.64
CA GLN A 69 3.87 -4.38 23.60
C GLN A 69 5.26 -3.99 23.06
N SER A 70 5.64 -4.48 21.89
CA SER A 70 6.99 -4.30 21.37
C SER A 70 7.20 -2.91 20.76
N GLU A 71 8.16 -2.17 21.29
CA GLU A 71 8.59 -0.89 20.72
C GLU A 71 9.31 -1.08 19.38
N VAL A 72 9.96 -2.23 19.19
CA VAL A 72 10.70 -2.53 17.94
C VAL A 72 9.77 -2.66 16.75
N VAL A 73 8.53 -3.11 16.97
CA VAL A 73 7.53 -3.36 15.92
C VAL A 73 6.68 -2.12 15.63
N LYS A 74 6.55 -1.20 16.60
CA LYS A 74 5.66 -0.03 16.46
C LYS A 74 6.01 0.90 15.30
N ASN A 75 7.29 1.23 15.14
CA ASN A 75 7.71 2.11 14.05
C ASN A 75 7.50 1.48 12.66
N PRO A 76 7.90 0.22 12.43
CA PRO A 76 7.56 -0.45 11.18
C PRO A 76 6.05 -0.56 10.91
N GLU A 77 5.23 -0.75 11.94
CA GLU A 77 3.77 -0.76 11.80
C GLU A 77 3.23 0.61 11.36
N ALA A 78 3.76 1.68 11.94
CA ALA A 78 3.40 3.05 11.56
C ALA A 78 3.82 3.35 10.12
N ASP A 79 5.01 2.90 9.72
CA ASP A 79 5.51 3.04 8.35
C ASP A 79 4.61 2.31 7.36
N LEU A 80 4.17 1.10 7.70
CA LEU A 80 3.22 0.33 6.88
C LEU A 80 1.88 1.06 6.76
N GLY A 81 1.35 1.60 7.86
CA GLY A 81 0.12 2.37 7.85
C GLY A 81 0.22 3.58 6.93
N LEU A 82 1.33 4.31 6.98
CA LEU A 82 1.57 5.46 6.11
C LEU A 82 1.68 5.04 4.64
N ALA A 83 2.42 3.98 4.34
CA ALA A 83 2.55 3.45 2.98
C ALA A 83 1.21 2.98 2.41
N THR A 84 0.37 2.34 3.24
CA THR A 84 -0.97 1.92 2.86
C THR A 84 -1.85 3.11 2.50
N SER A 85 -1.82 4.17 3.31
CA SER A 85 -2.59 5.40 3.07
C SER A 85 -2.14 6.09 1.78
N LYS A 86 -0.84 6.19 1.56
CA LYS A 86 -0.29 6.82 0.34
C LYS A 86 -0.65 6.04 -0.92
N HIS A 87 -0.58 4.71 -0.86
CA HIS A 87 -0.97 3.85 -1.99
C HIS A 87 -2.46 3.99 -2.29
N GLY A 88 -3.31 4.02 -1.26
CA GLY A 88 -4.75 4.23 -1.42
C GLY A 88 -5.07 5.56 -2.07
N ALA A 89 -4.42 6.65 -1.64
CA ALA A 89 -4.60 7.97 -2.22
C ALA A 89 -4.13 8.00 -3.69
N ALA A 90 -3.00 7.37 -4.00
CA ALA A 90 -2.47 7.30 -5.36
C ALA A 90 -3.42 6.52 -6.29
N ARG A 91 -4.04 5.44 -5.79
CA ARG A 91 -5.03 4.66 -6.55
C ARG A 91 -6.26 5.49 -6.86
N ILE A 92 -6.76 6.26 -5.90
CA ILE A 92 -7.92 7.14 -6.10
C ILE A 92 -7.61 8.20 -7.15
N GLU A 93 -6.43 8.82 -7.08
CA GLU A 93 -6.01 9.82 -8.06
C GLU A 93 -5.87 9.21 -9.46
N ARG A 94 -5.26 8.04 -9.59
CA ARG A 94 -5.17 7.33 -10.87
C ARG A 94 -6.56 7.01 -11.42
N GLN A 95 -7.49 6.53 -10.58
CA GLN A 95 -8.86 6.23 -11.00
C GLN A 95 -9.57 7.47 -11.51
N TYR A 96 -9.42 8.60 -10.81
CA TYR A 96 -9.98 9.88 -11.25
C TYR A 96 -9.45 10.30 -12.62
N ARG A 97 -8.13 10.22 -12.83
CA ARG A 97 -7.50 10.58 -14.11
C ARG A 97 -7.93 9.65 -15.24
N GLU A 98 -8.08 8.37 -14.95
CA GLU A 98 -8.56 7.39 -15.92
C GLU A 98 -9.99 7.64 -16.34
N ASP A 99 -10.88 7.89 -15.38
CA ASP A 99 -12.30 8.19 -15.65
C ASP A 99 -12.43 9.48 -16.46
N ARG A 100 -11.66 10.50 -16.12
CA ARG A 100 -11.62 11.75 -16.85
C ARG A 100 -11.17 11.54 -18.30
N TYR A 101 -10.11 10.79 -18.50
CA TYR A 101 -9.59 10.49 -19.85
C TYR A 101 -10.63 9.73 -20.68
N ARG A 102 -11.29 8.75 -20.10
CA ARG A 102 -12.36 8.00 -20.78
C ARG A 102 -13.53 8.90 -21.16
N ALA A 103 -13.93 9.79 -20.26
CA ALA A 103 -15.01 10.75 -20.54
C ALA A 103 -14.64 11.68 -21.70
N MET A 104 -13.40 12.15 -21.74
CA MET A 104 -12.91 13.01 -22.82
C MET A 104 -12.90 12.26 -24.16
N LEU A 105 -12.49 10.99 -24.19
CA LEU A 105 -12.52 10.16 -25.40
C LEU A 105 -13.96 9.95 -25.89
N ALA A 106 -14.89 9.72 -24.96
CA ALA A 106 -16.30 9.54 -25.30
C ALA A 106 -16.88 10.80 -25.95
N LEU A 107 -16.54 11.98 -25.42
CA LEU A 107 -16.96 13.25 -26.00
C LEU A 107 -16.39 13.46 -27.40
N MET A 108 -15.12 13.14 -27.60
CA MET A 108 -14.49 13.24 -28.92
C MET A 108 -15.12 12.25 -29.92
N GLY A 109 -15.37 11.01 -29.51
CA GLY A 109 -16.01 10.00 -30.32
C GLY A 109 -17.43 10.40 -30.74
N SER A 110 -18.20 10.96 -29.81
CA SER A 110 -19.54 11.48 -30.06
C SER A 110 -19.53 12.60 -31.13
N ARG A 111 -18.54 13.51 -31.02
CA ARG A 111 -18.37 14.60 -31.99
C ARG A 111 -18.01 14.10 -33.38
N ASN A 112 -17.10 13.12 -33.42
CA ASN A 112 -16.63 12.57 -34.69
C ASN A 112 -17.63 11.63 -35.35
N GLY A 113 -18.59 11.10 -34.59
CA GLY A 113 -19.63 10.23 -35.05
C GLY A 113 -20.88 10.94 -35.63
N GLU A 114 -20.90 12.26 -35.48
CA GLU A 114 -21.96 13.08 -36.09
C GLU A 114 -21.65 13.33 -37.58
#